data_9f4970c64db98e055dac196226b8c4c6
#
_entry.id   9f4970c64db98e055dac196226b8c4c6
#
_cell.length_a   1.000
_cell.length_b   1.000
_cell.length_c   1.000
_cell.angle_alpha   90.00
_cell.angle_beta   90.00
_cell.angle_gamma   90.00
#
_symmetry.space_group_name_H-M   'P 1'
#
loop_
_entity.id
_entity.type
_entity.pdbx_description
1 polymer ?
#
loop_
_entity_poly.entity_id
_entity_poly.type
_entity_poly.pdbx_seq_one_letter_code
_entity_poly.pdbx_strand_id
1 'polypeptide(L)'
;MLSDTSAEADAHGATLTKHQRQLRVADRGRNFIRVIDTTTDQHVNNIPLAGPVSADPTPDLLATSPNGSHVFMSLRGPNPLTADPHVSTGSTPGVGVIKVLQGGRSG
;
A
#
# COMPACT_ATOMS: atom_id res chain seq x y z
N MET A 1 -8.20 9.03 16.65
CA MET A 1 -6.95 9.16 15.86
C MET A 1 -6.41 7.79 15.55
N LEU A 2 -6.00 7.58 14.31
CA LEU A 2 -5.31 6.36 13.92
C LEU A 2 -3.80 6.57 14.03
N SER A 3 -3.14 5.68 14.74
CA SER A 3 -1.70 5.68 14.85
C SER A 3 -1.15 4.26 14.85
N ASP A 4 0.07 4.09 14.41
CA ASP A 4 0.79 2.84 14.45
C ASP A 4 2.21 3.13 14.92
N THR A 5 2.53 2.61 16.10
CA THR A 5 3.81 2.85 16.75
C THR A 5 4.77 1.67 16.64
N SER A 6 4.44 0.64 15.82
CA SER A 6 5.36 -0.47 15.64
C SER A 6 6.62 0.02 14.92
N ALA A 7 7.77 -0.54 15.34
CA ALA A 7 9.08 -0.13 14.79
C ALA A 7 9.22 -0.40 13.28
N GLU A 8 8.41 -1.29 12.73
CA GLU A 8 8.44 -1.70 11.33
C GLU A 8 7.48 -0.89 10.46
N ALA A 9 6.58 -0.13 11.06
CA ALA A 9 5.61 0.66 10.31
C ALA A 9 6.31 1.76 9.52
N ASP A 10 6.01 1.83 8.23
CA ASP A 10 6.58 2.82 7.31
C ASP A 10 5.53 3.23 6.28
N ALA A 11 4.57 4.02 6.73
CA ALA A 11 3.51 4.53 5.86
C ALA A 11 4.08 5.56 4.88
N HIS A 12 3.77 5.42 3.59
CA HIS A 12 4.28 6.32 2.57
C HIS A 12 3.19 6.79 1.60
N GLY A 13 2.91 6.05 0.53
CA GLY A 13 1.91 6.45 -0.44
C GLY A 13 0.49 6.19 0.03
N ALA A 14 -0.45 7.02 -0.40
CA ALA A 14 -1.87 6.84 -0.09
C ALA A 14 -2.74 7.20 -1.28
N THR A 15 -3.90 6.55 -1.40
CA THR A 15 -4.91 6.87 -2.41
C THR A 15 -6.31 6.58 -1.87
N LEU A 16 -7.29 7.33 -2.35
CA LEU A 16 -8.70 7.09 -2.05
C LEU A 16 -9.29 6.12 -3.08
N THR A 17 -10.17 5.25 -2.62
CA THR A 17 -10.99 4.44 -3.52
C THR A 17 -12.10 5.28 -4.16
N LYS A 18 -12.78 4.71 -5.14
CA LYS A 18 -13.93 5.35 -5.79
C LYS A 18 -14.96 5.79 -4.75
N HIS A 19 -15.52 6.97 -4.92
CA HIS A 19 -16.43 7.62 -3.98
C HIS A 19 -15.79 7.99 -2.62
N GLN A 20 -14.47 7.90 -2.51
CA GLN A 20 -13.70 8.32 -1.33
C GLN A 20 -14.10 7.59 -0.04
N ARG A 21 -14.59 6.36 -0.15
CA ARG A 21 -15.07 5.60 1.02
C ARG A 21 -13.96 4.94 1.81
N GLN A 22 -12.86 4.58 1.17
CA GLN A 22 -11.69 4.01 1.84
C GLN A 22 -10.44 4.76 1.45
N LEU A 23 -9.58 4.96 2.43
CA LEU A 23 -8.21 5.39 2.22
C LEU A 23 -7.32 4.15 2.23
N ARG A 24 -6.48 3.98 1.21
CA ARG A 24 -5.48 2.93 1.14
C ARG A 24 -4.11 3.53 1.35
N VAL A 25 -3.36 2.98 2.29
CA VAL A 25 -2.03 3.46 2.66
C VAL A 25 -1.03 2.34 2.48
N ALA A 26 0.03 2.61 1.72
CA ALA A 26 1.14 1.68 1.55
C ALA A 26 2.00 1.67 2.81
N ASP A 27 2.24 0.48 3.36
CA ASP A 27 3.20 0.27 4.44
C ASP A 27 4.41 -0.46 3.85
N ARG A 28 5.49 0.29 3.62
CA ARG A 28 6.71 -0.22 3.00
C ARG A 28 7.42 -1.23 3.88
N GLY A 29 7.42 -0.98 5.18
CA GLY A 29 8.14 -1.82 6.12
C GLY A 29 7.51 -3.18 6.35
N ARG A 30 6.19 -3.26 6.20
CA ARG A 30 5.44 -4.50 6.48
C ARG A 30 4.83 -5.14 5.23
N ASN A 31 5.06 -4.56 4.07
CA ASN A 31 4.63 -5.14 2.78
C ASN A 31 3.12 -5.39 2.68
N PHE A 32 2.32 -4.44 3.13
CA PHE A 32 0.88 -4.51 2.94
C PHE A 32 0.28 -3.14 2.62
N ILE A 33 -0.96 -3.17 2.14
CA ILE A 33 -1.80 -1.98 2.00
C ILE A 33 -2.80 -1.95 3.14
N ARG A 34 -2.76 -0.91 3.94
CA ARG A 34 -3.74 -0.68 5.01
C ARG A 34 -4.98 -0.02 4.44
N VAL A 35 -6.15 -0.56 4.76
CA VAL A 35 -7.44 -0.02 4.34
C VAL A 35 -8.14 0.62 5.53
N ILE A 36 -8.50 1.88 5.39
CA ILE A 36 -9.16 2.69 6.42
C ILE A 36 -10.51 3.15 5.87
N ASP A 37 -11.56 2.95 6.65
CA ASP A 37 -12.90 3.48 6.32
C ASP A 37 -12.92 4.99 6.63
N THR A 38 -13.21 5.81 5.63
CA THR A 38 -13.19 7.28 5.79
C THR A 38 -14.41 7.83 6.52
N THR A 39 -15.49 7.06 6.64
CA THR A 39 -16.68 7.51 7.37
C THR A 39 -16.55 7.29 8.87
N THR A 40 -15.78 6.29 9.30
CA THR A 40 -15.61 5.94 10.71
C THR A 40 -14.21 6.21 11.22
N ASP A 41 -13.26 6.50 10.32
CA ASP A 41 -11.83 6.63 10.61
C ASP A 41 -11.25 5.35 11.25
N GLN A 42 -11.82 4.20 10.92
CA GLN A 42 -11.40 2.91 11.47
C GLN A 42 -10.59 2.11 10.46
N HIS A 43 -9.57 1.43 10.94
CA HIS A 43 -8.86 0.43 10.18
C HIS A 43 -9.77 -0.78 9.96
N VAL A 44 -9.95 -1.19 8.71
CA VAL A 44 -10.87 -2.29 8.36
C VAL A 44 -10.18 -3.50 7.75
N ASN A 45 -8.99 -3.34 7.16
CA ASN A 45 -8.29 -4.46 6.53
C ASN A 45 -6.82 -4.15 6.28
N ASN A 46 -6.01 -5.19 6.19
CA ASN A 46 -4.67 -5.16 5.62
C ASN A 46 -4.64 -6.12 4.43
N ILE A 47 -4.18 -5.63 3.28
CA ILE A 47 -4.02 -6.45 2.08
C ILE A 47 -2.54 -6.83 2.00
N PRO A 48 -2.16 -8.09 2.30
CA PRO A 48 -0.77 -8.51 2.25
C PRO A 48 -0.29 -8.60 0.80
N LEU A 49 0.96 -8.19 0.56
CA LEU A 49 1.57 -8.20 -0.77
C LEU A 49 2.72 -9.19 -0.89
N ALA A 50 3.38 -9.51 0.22
CA ALA A 50 4.47 -10.48 0.21
C ALA A 50 3.96 -11.88 -0.10
N GLY A 51 4.68 -12.62 -0.90
CA GLY A 51 4.32 -13.96 -1.30
C GLY A 51 5.37 -14.62 -2.19
N PRO A 52 5.03 -15.75 -2.87
CA PRO A 52 6.00 -16.51 -3.66
C PRO A 52 6.62 -15.73 -4.83
N VAL A 53 5.90 -14.76 -5.38
CA VAL A 53 6.38 -13.94 -6.50
C VAL A 53 7.32 -12.85 -6.00
N SER A 54 7.05 -12.29 -4.83
CA SER A 54 7.87 -11.22 -4.24
C SER A 54 7.89 -11.38 -2.72
N ALA A 55 9.06 -11.62 -2.17
CA ALA A 55 9.23 -11.76 -0.72
C ALA A 55 9.18 -10.42 -0.01
N ASP A 56 9.61 -9.35 -0.68
CA ASP A 56 9.69 -8.01 -0.11
C ASP A 56 9.30 -6.98 -1.18
N PRO A 57 8.01 -6.81 -1.46
CA PRO A 57 7.54 -5.92 -2.53
C PRO A 57 7.73 -4.43 -2.23
N THR A 58 7.76 -4.02 -0.98
CA THR A 58 7.97 -2.63 -0.54
C THR A 58 7.11 -1.65 -1.35
N PRO A 59 5.79 -1.60 -1.13
CA PRO A 59 4.90 -0.70 -1.87
C PRO A 59 5.17 0.75 -1.49
N ASP A 60 5.24 1.62 -2.49
CA ASP A 60 5.60 3.03 -2.29
C ASP A 60 4.42 3.97 -2.61
N LEU A 61 4.28 4.38 -3.84
CA LEU A 61 3.21 5.29 -4.26
C LEU A 61 2.02 4.52 -4.81
N LEU A 62 0.82 5.04 -4.57
CA LEU A 62 -0.44 4.43 -4.99
C LEU A 62 -1.22 5.36 -5.90
N ALA A 63 -1.99 4.77 -6.83
CA ALA A 63 -2.95 5.49 -7.65
C ALA A 63 -4.16 4.59 -7.94
N THR A 64 -5.36 5.12 -7.76
CA THR A 64 -6.59 4.41 -8.10
C THR A 64 -6.93 4.64 -9.57
N SER A 65 -7.35 3.58 -10.29
CA SER A 65 -7.78 3.70 -11.67
C SER A 65 -9.03 4.60 -11.79
N PRO A 66 -9.25 5.28 -12.93
CA PRO A 66 -10.37 6.21 -13.08
C PRO A 66 -11.75 5.58 -12.81
N ASN A 67 -11.94 4.32 -13.17
CA ASN A 67 -13.19 3.60 -12.90
C ASN A 67 -13.27 3.00 -11.50
N GLY A 68 -12.21 3.12 -10.70
CA GLY A 68 -12.17 2.59 -9.33
C GLY A 68 -11.95 1.09 -9.21
N SER A 69 -11.71 0.38 -10.32
CA SER A 69 -11.61 -1.08 -10.30
C SER A 69 -10.28 -1.62 -9.79
N HIS A 70 -9.21 -0.83 -9.89
CA HIS A 70 -7.86 -1.26 -9.54
C HIS A 70 -7.10 -0.17 -8.80
N VAL A 71 -6.15 -0.57 -7.99
CA VAL A 71 -5.13 0.31 -7.42
C VAL A 71 -3.78 -0.14 -7.95
N PHE A 72 -3.05 0.79 -8.53
CA PHE A 72 -1.68 0.59 -9.00
C PHE A 72 -0.72 1.08 -7.93
N MET A 73 0.42 0.41 -7.81
CA MET A 73 1.46 0.80 -6.86
C MET A 73 2.84 0.64 -7.46
N SER A 74 3.75 1.55 -7.13
CA SER A 74 5.16 1.34 -7.40
C SER A 74 5.75 0.41 -6.35
N LEU A 75 6.56 -0.54 -6.77
CA LEU A 75 7.30 -1.46 -5.91
C LEU A 75 8.78 -1.11 -5.98
N ARG A 76 9.44 -1.04 -4.83
CA ARG A 76 10.83 -0.63 -4.77
C ARG A 76 11.77 -1.83 -4.94
N GLY A 77 12.94 -1.55 -5.49
CA GLY A 77 14.00 -2.53 -5.67
C GLY A 77 15.13 -2.40 -4.63
N PRO A 78 16.18 -3.24 -4.76
CA PRO A 78 17.27 -3.28 -3.79
C PRO A 78 18.25 -2.12 -3.89
N ASN A 79 18.23 -1.36 -4.98
CA ASN A 79 19.20 -0.29 -5.26
C ASN A 79 18.51 1.06 -5.29
N PRO A 80 18.42 1.79 -4.16
CA PRO A 80 17.81 3.11 -4.16
C PRO A 80 18.66 4.09 -4.98
N LEU A 81 17.99 4.86 -5.85
CA LEU A 81 18.64 5.90 -6.65
C LEU A 81 18.57 7.27 -6.00
N THR A 82 18.00 7.36 -4.81
CA THR A 82 17.84 8.61 -4.06
C THR A 82 18.59 8.53 -2.74
N ALA A 83 18.71 9.68 -2.07
CA ALA A 83 19.45 9.79 -0.81
C ALA A 83 18.70 9.19 0.40
N ASP A 84 17.58 8.53 0.21
CA ASP A 84 16.85 7.87 1.29
C ASP A 84 17.14 6.36 1.29
N PRO A 85 18.17 5.93 2.01
CA PRO A 85 18.79 4.65 1.73
C PRO A 85 18.26 3.46 2.53
N HIS A 86 17.53 3.66 3.63
CA HIS A 86 17.56 2.59 4.63
C HIS A 86 16.24 1.88 4.89
N VAL A 87 15.12 2.47 4.56
CA VAL A 87 13.82 1.87 4.91
C VAL A 87 12.98 1.52 3.70
N SER A 88 13.49 1.74 2.52
CA SER A 88 12.67 1.71 1.33
C SER A 88 13.21 0.82 0.23
N THR A 89 14.07 -0.11 0.57
CA THR A 89 14.53 -1.12 -0.39
C THR A 89 13.62 -2.34 -0.38
N GLY A 90 13.38 -2.91 -1.54
CA GLY A 90 12.60 -4.12 -1.73
C GLY A 90 13.32 -5.10 -2.65
N SER A 91 12.69 -6.23 -2.92
CA SER A 91 13.30 -7.30 -3.71
C SER A 91 12.87 -7.33 -5.17
N THR A 92 11.75 -6.69 -5.53
CA THR A 92 11.10 -6.90 -6.82
C THR A 92 10.59 -5.56 -7.38
N PRO A 93 11.48 -4.76 -7.99
CA PRO A 93 11.06 -3.46 -8.53
C PRO A 93 10.06 -3.63 -9.68
N GLY A 94 9.04 -2.77 -9.72
CA GLY A 94 8.03 -2.84 -10.75
C GLY A 94 6.75 -2.14 -10.37
N VAL A 95 5.64 -2.58 -10.96
CA VAL A 95 4.30 -2.09 -10.70
C VAL A 95 3.45 -3.23 -10.17
N GLY A 96 2.89 -3.03 -9.00
CA GLY A 96 1.86 -3.92 -8.44
C GLY A 96 0.47 -3.45 -8.85
N VAL A 97 -0.45 -4.39 -8.99
CA VAL A 97 -1.84 -4.09 -9.32
C VAL A 97 -2.75 -4.87 -8.37
N ILE A 98 -3.65 -4.15 -7.69
CA ILE A 98 -4.65 -4.75 -6.81
C ILE A 98 -6.03 -4.49 -7.39
N LYS A 99 -6.80 -5.56 -7.60
CA LYS A 99 -8.21 -5.45 -7.94
C LYS A 99 -9.00 -5.03 -6.70
N VAL A 100 -9.87 -4.04 -6.84
CA VAL A 100 -10.69 -3.56 -5.74
C VAL A 100 -11.89 -4.50 -5.56
N LEU A 101 -12.03 -5.06 -4.37
CA LEU A 101 -13.06 -6.05 -4.04
C LEU A 101 -13.88 -5.57 -2.84
N GLN A 102 -15.06 -6.17 -2.63
CA GLN A 102 -15.92 -5.97 -1.45
C GLN A 102 -16.21 -4.49 -1.16
N GLY A 103 -16.59 -3.74 -2.20
CA GLY A 103 -16.93 -2.31 -2.05
C GLY A 103 -15.73 -1.43 -1.66
N GLY A 104 -14.51 -1.87 -1.98
CA GLY A 104 -13.29 -1.15 -1.66
C GLY A 104 -12.57 -1.60 -0.41
N ARG A 105 -13.13 -2.54 0.34
CA ARG A 105 -12.58 -3.01 1.62
C ARG A 105 -11.49 -4.06 1.46
N SER A 106 -11.36 -4.64 0.29
CA SER A 106 -10.44 -5.74 0.04
C SER A 106 -9.80 -5.62 -1.35
N GLY A 107 -8.88 -6.49 -1.60
CA GLY A 107 -8.20 -6.58 -2.88
C GLY A 107 -7.25 -7.76 -2.99
#